data_96fdb311db17317207287befdd79257c
#
_entry.id   96fdb311db17317207287befdd79257c
#
_cell.length_a   1.000
_cell.length_b   1.000
_cell.length_c   1.000
_cell.angle_alpha   90.00
_cell.angle_beta   90.00
_cell.angle_gamma   90.00
#
_symmetry.space_group_name_H-M   'P 1'
#
loop_
_entity.id
_entity.type
_entity.pdbx_description
1 polymer ?
#
loop_
_entity_poly.entity_id
_entity_poly.type
_entity_poly.pdbx_seq_one_letter_code
_entity_poly.pdbx_strand_id
1 'polypeptide(L)' 'MTRQEHLDWARKRALEYCDRGELQHALDSLMSDLINHEETRDYPIVESFITKWMNGKLGTQEAMRELINSVE' A
#
# COMPACT_ATOMS: atom_id res chain seq x y z
N MET A 1 6.09 -5.12 -17.91
CA MET A 1 5.26 -4.22 -17.09
C MET A 1 6.05 -2.95 -16.75
N THR A 2 5.51 -1.79 -17.03
CA THR A 2 6.17 -0.53 -16.68
C THR A 2 6.00 -0.27 -15.18
N ARG A 3 6.79 0.69 -14.66
CA ARG A 3 6.67 1.10 -13.26
C ARG A 3 5.25 1.56 -12.93
N GLN A 4 4.64 2.36 -13.80
CA GLN A 4 3.29 2.87 -13.58
C GLN A 4 2.26 1.73 -13.57
N GLU A 5 2.38 0.79 -14.48
CA GLU A 5 1.49 -0.37 -14.53
C GLU A 5 1.62 -1.22 -13.26
N HIS A 6 2.84 -1.40 -12.78
CA HIS A 6 3.10 -2.13 -11.54
C HIS A 6 2.46 -1.43 -10.34
N LEU A 7 2.62 -0.11 -10.25
CA LEU A 7 2.01 0.67 -9.17
C LEU A 7 0.49 0.60 -9.22
N ASP A 8 -0.09 0.71 -10.41
CA ASP A 8 -1.55 0.63 -10.57
C ASP A 8 -2.08 -0.74 -10.16
N TRP A 9 -1.38 -1.80 -10.53
CA TRP A 9 -1.73 -3.16 -10.16
C TRP A 9 -1.66 -3.38 -8.65
N ALA A 10 -0.58 -2.91 -8.02
CA ALA A 10 -0.40 -3.03 -6.57
C ALA A 10 -1.48 -2.28 -5.80
N ARG A 11 -1.81 -1.06 -6.24
CA ARG A 11 -2.87 -0.27 -5.63
C ARG A 11 -4.22 -0.95 -5.74
N LYS A 12 -4.53 -1.49 -6.91
CA LYS A 12 -5.81 -2.17 -7.14
C LYS A 12 -5.97 -3.35 -6.21
N ARG A 13 -4.94 -4.16 -6.05
CA ARG A 13 -4.98 -5.31 -5.15
C ARG A 13 -5.21 -4.86 -3.70
N ALA A 14 -4.47 -3.84 -3.27
CA ALA A 14 -4.60 -3.33 -1.92
C ALA A 14 -6.00 -2.74 -1.67
N LEU A 15 -6.55 -2.03 -2.64
CA LEU A 15 -7.91 -1.46 -2.51
C LEU A 15 -8.97 -2.55 -2.37
N GLU A 16 -8.80 -3.68 -3.04
CA GLU A 16 -9.73 -4.80 -2.91
C GLU A 16 -9.79 -5.31 -1.47
N TYR A 17 -8.64 -5.46 -0.82
CA TYR A 17 -8.59 -5.85 0.58
C TYR A 17 -9.17 -4.76 1.49
N CYS A 18 -8.86 -3.51 1.20
CA CYS A 18 -9.38 -2.37 1.95
C CYS A 18 -10.91 -2.33 1.92
N ASP A 19 -11.50 -2.56 0.75
CA ASP A 19 -12.96 -2.55 0.59
C ASP A 19 -13.66 -3.68 1.35
N ARG A 20 -12.94 -4.75 1.66
CA ARG A 20 -13.46 -5.85 2.48
C ARG A 20 -13.27 -5.60 3.98
N GLY A 21 -12.63 -4.51 4.36
CA GLY A 21 -12.29 -4.24 5.75
C GLY A 21 -11.05 -4.97 6.24
N GLU A 22 -10.32 -5.63 5.34
CA GLU A 22 -9.09 -6.37 5.67
C GLU A 22 -7.88 -5.44 5.58
N LEU A 23 -7.80 -4.50 6.52
CA LEU A 23 -6.83 -3.40 6.46
C LEU A 23 -5.38 -3.87 6.55
N GLN A 24 -5.10 -4.84 7.42
CA GLN A 24 -3.76 -5.39 7.54
C GLN A 24 -3.34 -6.09 6.25
N HIS A 25 -4.24 -6.84 5.63
CA HIS A 25 -3.96 -7.50 4.36
C HIS A 25 -3.74 -6.49 3.24
N ALA A 26 -4.48 -5.39 3.25
CA ALA A 26 -4.30 -4.31 2.28
C ALA A 26 -2.89 -3.74 2.36
N LEU A 27 -2.43 -3.43 3.56
CA LEU A 27 -1.10 -2.90 3.78
C LEU A 27 -0.02 -3.92 3.41
N ASP A 28 -0.17 -5.16 3.86
CA ASP A 28 0.79 -6.23 3.57
C ASP A 28 0.91 -6.48 2.07
N SER A 29 -0.21 -6.50 1.36
CA SER A 29 -0.23 -6.68 -0.09
C SER A 29 0.51 -5.56 -0.80
N LEU A 30 0.21 -4.31 -0.43
CA LEU A 30 0.86 -3.15 -1.04
C LEU A 30 2.35 -3.15 -0.78
N MET A 31 2.77 -3.34 0.46
CA MET A 31 4.18 -3.37 0.82
C MET A 31 4.93 -4.48 0.11
N SER A 32 4.37 -5.68 0.09
CA SER A 32 4.98 -6.83 -0.56
C SER A 32 5.17 -6.58 -2.06
N ASP A 33 4.15 -6.04 -2.71
CA ASP A 33 4.22 -5.76 -4.15
C ASP A 33 5.27 -4.68 -4.47
N LEU A 34 5.42 -3.68 -3.61
CA LEU A 34 6.42 -2.63 -3.80
C LEU A 34 7.84 -3.14 -3.54
N ILE A 35 8.03 -3.95 -2.51
CA ILE A 35 9.35 -4.48 -2.13
C ILE A 35 9.85 -5.49 -3.17
N ASN A 36 8.95 -6.27 -3.76
CA ASN A 36 9.33 -7.30 -4.72
C ASN A 36 9.69 -6.78 -6.10
N HIS A 37 9.54 -5.48 -6.34
CA HIS A 37 9.90 -4.87 -7.61
C HIS A 37 11.10 -3.95 -7.43
N GLU A 38 12.15 -4.12 -8.26
CA GLU A 38 13.39 -3.36 -8.12
C GLU A 38 13.20 -1.85 -8.14
N GLU A 39 12.31 -1.36 -9.00
CA GLU A 39 12.08 0.07 -9.14
C GLU A 39 11.36 0.71 -7.96
N THR A 40 10.67 -0.09 -7.14
CA THR A 40 9.87 0.42 -6.01
C THR A 40 10.36 -0.07 -4.65
N ARG A 41 11.34 -0.96 -4.63
CA ARG A 41 11.86 -1.56 -3.40
C ARG A 41 12.33 -0.54 -2.36
N ASP A 42 13.00 0.50 -2.82
CA ASP A 42 13.62 1.50 -1.95
C ASP A 42 12.78 2.76 -1.78
N TYR A 43 11.49 2.70 -2.09
CA TYR A 43 10.62 3.86 -1.90
C TYR A 43 10.59 4.26 -0.43
N PRO A 44 10.90 5.52 -0.10
CA PRO A 44 10.85 6.01 1.29
C PRO A 44 9.45 5.86 1.90
N ILE A 45 8.42 5.87 1.08
CA ILE A 45 7.03 5.75 1.53
C ILE A 45 6.75 4.41 2.23
N VAL A 46 7.51 3.35 1.93
CA VAL A 46 7.34 2.04 2.58
C VAL A 46 7.60 2.15 4.08
N GLU A 47 8.64 2.88 4.48
CA GLU A 47 8.92 3.11 5.91
C GLU A 47 7.81 3.92 6.56
N SER A 48 7.26 4.88 5.83
CA SER A 48 6.14 5.70 6.28
C SER A 48 4.90 4.85 6.56
N PHE A 49 4.64 3.82 5.75
CA PHE A 49 3.51 2.91 5.95
C PHE A 49 3.59 2.21 7.31
N ILE A 50 4.76 1.67 7.62
CA ILE A 50 4.97 0.96 8.88
C ILE A 50 4.75 1.90 10.06
N THR A 51 5.31 3.10 10.00
CA THR A 51 5.17 4.10 11.06
C THR A 51 3.71 4.48 11.28
N LYS A 52 2.98 4.74 10.21
CA LYS A 52 1.55 5.09 10.31
C LYS A 52 0.72 3.94 10.89
N TRP A 53 1.03 2.71 10.48
CA TRP A 53 0.33 1.54 11.01
C TRP A 53 0.56 1.39 12.52
N MET A 54 1.81 1.52 12.97
CA MET A 54 2.16 1.40 14.39
C MET A 54 1.53 2.50 15.24
N ASN A 55 1.31 3.68 14.66
CA ASN A 55 0.69 4.80 15.35
C ASN A 55 -0.85 4.77 15.30
N GLY A 56 -1.42 3.72 14.74
CA GLY A 56 -2.87 3.56 14.65
C GLY A 56 -3.55 4.46 13.63
N LYS A 57 -2.79 5.13 12.76
CA LYS A 57 -3.34 6.07 11.80
C LYS A 57 -4.01 5.41 10.60
N LEU A 58 -3.80 4.12 10.40
CA LEU A 58 -4.37 3.36 9.30
C LEU A 58 -5.46 2.40 9.74
N GLY A 59 -6.07 2.65 10.90
CA GLY A 59 -7.07 1.76 11.48
C GLY A 59 -8.47 1.90 10.87
N THR A 60 -8.66 2.70 9.82
CA THR A 60 -9.95 2.86 9.15
C THR A 60 -9.79 2.60 7.66
N GLN A 61 -10.90 2.21 7.01
CA GLN A 61 -10.90 2.01 5.56
C GLN A 61 -10.55 3.31 4.82
N GLU A 62 -11.06 4.43 5.30
CA GLU A 62 -10.82 5.74 4.68
C GLU A 62 -9.34 6.10 4.71
N ALA A 63 -8.70 5.98 5.88
CA ALA A 63 -7.28 6.29 6.04
C ALA A 63 -6.42 5.36 5.18
N MET A 64 -6.74 4.07 5.15
CA MET A 64 -6.01 3.10 4.34
C MET A 64 -6.15 3.39 2.85
N ARG A 65 -7.36 3.74 2.41
CA ARG A 65 -7.62 4.09 1.00
C ARG A 65 -6.82 5.31 0.58
N GLU A 66 -6.78 6.34 1.42
CA GLU A 66 -5.98 7.53 1.14
C GLU A 66 -4.50 7.20 1.00
N LEU A 67 -3.98 6.35 1.88
CA LEU A 67 -2.60 5.91 1.81
C LEU A 67 -2.32 5.20 0.48
N ILE A 68 -3.17 4.25 0.12
CA ILE A 68 -3.01 3.46 -1.10
C ILE A 68 -3.02 4.38 -2.33
N ASN A 69 -3.95 5.33 -2.36
CA ASN A 69 -4.09 6.24 -3.49
C ASN A 69 -2.96 7.27 -3.58
N SER A 70 -2.19 7.44 -2.51
CA SER A 70 -1.04 8.37 -2.50
C SER A 70 0.23 7.76 -3.09
N VAL A 71 0.23 6.47 -3.36
CA VAL A 71 1.39 5.79 -3.95
C VAL A 71 1.51 6.15 -5.43
N GLU A 72 2.67 6.68 -5.82
CA GLU A 72 2.96 7.07 -7.20
C GLU A 72 4.29 6.52 -7.70
#